data_061298b06d2f40d81808e10bb34130f4
#
_entry.id   061298b06d2f40d81808e10bb34130f4
#
_cell.length_a   1.000
_cell.length_b   1.000
_cell.length_c   1.000
_cell.angle_alpha   90.00
_cell.angle_beta   90.00
_cell.angle_gamma   90.00
#
_symmetry.space_group_name_H-M   'P 1'
#
loop_
_entity.id
_entity.type
_entity.pdbx_description
1 polymer ?
#
loop_
_entity_poly.entity_id
_entity_poly.type
_entity_poly.pdbx_seq_one_letter_code
_entity_poly.pdbx_strand_id
1 'polypeptide(L)'
;IANFHLSFLIELSKHLGFYPQNNFTAEHPYFDLLEGAFVEKIPPHPNYLSPESAMLLSDLLIVDLRNIRYYNISKAERDDLLNNLLVFYRLHVAGVHEIKSLAVLRDTFS
;
A
#
# COMPACT_ATOMS: atom_id res chain seq x y z
N ILE A 1 5.11 -4.85 15.36
CA ILE A 1 4.50 -3.53 15.58
C ILE A 1 4.59 -2.70 14.32
N ALA A 2 5.76 -2.61 13.71
CA ALA A 2 5.92 -1.82 12.49
C ALA A 2 5.06 -2.33 11.34
N ASN A 3 4.78 -3.64 11.27
CA ASN A 3 3.88 -4.20 10.27
C ASN A 3 2.44 -3.72 10.45
N PHE A 4 2.06 -3.40 11.68
CA PHE A 4 0.73 -2.89 11.97
C PHE A 4 0.46 -1.57 11.22
N HIS A 5 1.49 -0.75 11.06
CA HIS A 5 1.35 0.52 10.35
C HIS A 5 0.88 0.32 8.91
N LEU A 6 1.43 -0.69 8.23
CA LEU A 6 1.02 -1.02 6.87
C LEU A 6 -0.44 -1.47 6.82
N SER A 7 -0.79 -2.41 7.68
CA SER A 7 -2.16 -2.92 7.74
C SER A 7 -3.15 -1.84 8.15
N PHE A 8 -2.75 -0.94 9.04
CA PHE A 8 -3.61 0.17 9.44
C PHE A 8 -3.91 1.07 8.24
N LEU A 9 -2.90 1.42 7.45
CA LEU A 9 -3.10 2.28 6.27
C LEU A 9 -3.97 1.59 5.24
N ILE A 10 -3.77 0.29 5.03
CA ILE A 10 -4.60 -0.49 4.11
C ILE A 10 -6.05 -0.49 4.58
N GLU A 11 -6.29 -0.76 5.86
CA GLU A 11 -7.63 -0.80 6.42
C GLU A 11 -8.30 0.56 6.40
N LEU A 12 -7.54 1.62 6.70
CA LEU A 12 -8.04 2.98 6.65
C LEU A 12 -8.50 3.36 5.24
N SER A 13 -7.78 2.91 4.21
CA SER A 13 -8.16 3.19 2.81
C SER A 13 -9.54 2.63 2.47
N LYS A 14 -9.93 1.51 3.10
CA LYS A 14 -11.26 0.94 2.95
C LYS A 14 -12.33 1.91 3.42
N HIS A 15 -12.12 2.52 4.58
CA HIS A 15 -13.05 3.49 5.14
C HIS A 15 -13.07 4.80 4.36
N LEU A 16 -11.96 5.14 3.71
CA LEU A 16 -11.86 6.35 2.90
C LEU A 16 -12.35 6.15 1.46
N GLY A 17 -12.63 4.91 1.07
CA GLY A 17 -13.26 4.63 -0.22
C GLY A 17 -12.31 4.31 -1.36
N PHE A 18 -11.03 4.05 -1.09
CA PHE A 18 -10.08 3.69 -2.16
C PHE A 18 -9.24 2.46 -1.84
N TYR A 19 -9.87 1.47 -1.23
CA TYR A 19 -9.23 0.21 -0.89
C TYR A 19 -8.64 -0.46 -2.14
N PRO A 20 -7.39 -0.97 -2.09
CA PRO A 20 -6.81 -1.65 -3.23
C PRO A 20 -7.66 -2.83 -3.69
N GLN A 21 -7.82 -2.99 -5.00
CA GLN A 21 -8.50 -4.14 -5.55
C GLN A 21 -7.63 -5.38 -5.34
N ASN A 22 -8.22 -6.44 -4.76
CA ASN A 22 -7.48 -7.66 -4.45
C ASN A 22 -7.52 -8.62 -5.63
N ASN A 23 -6.84 -8.26 -6.72
CA ASN A 23 -6.84 -9.02 -7.97
C ASN A 23 -5.44 -9.48 -8.39
N PHE A 24 -4.53 -9.68 -7.44
CA PHE A 24 -3.18 -10.14 -7.74
C PHE A 24 -3.22 -11.55 -8.34
N THR A 25 -2.49 -11.74 -9.45
CA THR A 25 -2.27 -13.06 -10.07
C THR A 25 -0.88 -13.08 -10.68
N ALA A 26 -0.44 -14.25 -11.14
CA ALA A 26 0.83 -14.36 -11.86
C ALA A 26 0.84 -13.52 -13.14
N GLU A 27 -0.34 -13.32 -13.75
CA GLU A 27 -0.50 -12.51 -14.96
C GLU A 27 -0.70 -11.03 -14.65
N HIS A 28 -0.94 -10.66 -13.39
CA HIS A 28 -1.13 -9.28 -12.96
C HIS A 28 -0.18 -8.97 -11.81
N PRO A 29 1.14 -8.97 -12.08
CA PRO A 29 2.14 -8.90 -11.00
C PRO A 29 2.49 -7.49 -10.53
N TYR A 30 2.08 -6.45 -11.25
CA TYR A 30 2.36 -5.06 -10.89
C TYR A 30 1.14 -4.44 -10.24
N PHE A 31 1.34 -3.61 -9.23
CA PHE A 31 0.22 -2.85 -8.66
C PHE A 31 0.29 -1.41 -9.14
N ASP A 32 -0.73 -0.99 -9.86
CA ASP A 32 -0.84 0.40 -10.35
C ASP A 32 -1.44 1.26 -9.24
N LEU A 33 -0.61 2.13 -8.66
CA LEU A 33 -1.05 2.99 -7.55
C LEU A 33 -2.12 3.98 -7.99
N LEU A 34 -2.11 4.38 -9.25
CA LEU A 34 -3.10 5.31 -9.78
C LEU A 34 -4.45 4.63 -9.97
N GLU A 35 -4.45 3.42 -10.53
CA GLU A 35 -5.68 2.65 -10.73
C GLU A 35 -6.18 1.95 -9.47
N GLY A 36 -5.29 1.67 -8.52
CA GLY A 36 -5.64 0.95 -7.32
C GLY A 36 -5.87 -0.54 -7.55
N ALA A 37 -5.24 -1.12 -8.56
CA ALA A 37 -5.44 -2.50 -8.96
C ALA A 37 -4.15 -3.11 -9.48
N PHE A 38 -4.08 -4.45 -9.47
CA PHE A 38 -2.96 -5.19 -10.03
C PHE A 38 -3.15 -5.31 -11.54
N VAL A 39 -2.06 -5.11 -12.28
CA VAL A 39 -2.10 -5.03 -13.74
C VAL A 39 -1.04 -5.93 -14.37
N GLU A 40 -1.28 -6.29 -15.64
CA GLU A 40 -0.44 -7.22 -16.37
C GLU A 40 0.89 -6.60 -16.79
N LYS A 41 0.87 -5.34 -17.22
CA LYS A 41 2.06 -4.68 -17.79
C LYS A 41 2.48 -3.51 -16.91
N ILE A 42 3.78 -3.16 -17.04
CA ILE A 42 4.29 -1.96 -16.36
C ILE A 42 3.49 -0.75 -16.84
N PRO A 43 2.87 -0.01 -15.89
CA PRO A 43 2.10 1.18 -16.25
C PRO A 43 2.96 2.24 -16.96
N PRO A 44 2.36 3.11 -17.80
CA PRO A 44 3.10 4.18 -18.48
C PRO A 44 3.35 5.40 -17.60
N HIS A 45 3.42 5.23 -16.31
CA HIS A 45 3.73 6.26 -15.31
C HIS A 45 4.57 5.62 -14.19
N PRO A 46 5.24 6.42 -13.35
CA PRO A 46 6.16 5.86 -12.33
C PRO A 46 5.49 5.36 -11.06
N ASN A 47 4.17 5.54 -10.91
CA ASN A 47 3.48 5.25 -9.66
C ASN A 47 2.92 3.83 -9.66
N TYR A 48 3.80 2.85 -9.52
CA TYR A 48 3.41 1.45 -9.45
C TYR A 48 4.39 0.67 -8.57
N LEU A 49 3.95 -0.49 -8.08
CA LEU A 49 4.79 -1.39 -7.30
C LEU A 49 5.39 -2.45 -8.22
N SER A 50 6.66 -2.79 -7.99
CA SER A 50 7.32 -3.93 -8.61
C SER A 50 6.62 -5.23 -8.20
N PRO A 51 6.89 -6.35 -8.89
CA PRO A 51 6.27 -7.63 -8.53
C PRO A 51 6.52 -8.03 -7.07
N GLU A 52 7.70 -7.78 -6.53
CA GLU A 52 8.00 -8.13 -5.13
C GLU A 52 7.14 -7.32 -4.17
N SER A 53 7.09 -6.01 -4.36
CA SER A 53 6.28 -5.13 -3.50
C SER A 53 4.79 -5.39 -3.70
N ALA A 54 4.37 -5.65 -4.92
CA ALA A 54 2.97 -5.96 -5.22
C ALA A 54 2.53 -7.26 -4.55
N MET A 55 3.37 -8.28 -4.56
CA MET A 55 3.09 -9.54 -3.88
C MET A 55 2.94 -9.31 -2.37
N LEU A 56 3.83 -8.52 -1.79
CA LEU A 56 3.73 -8.18 -0.37
C LEU A 56 2.41 -7.48 -0.06
N LEU A 57 2.02 -6.52 -0.89
CA LEU A 57 0.74 -5.84 -0.71
C LEU A 57 -0.42 -6.85 -0.79
N SER A 58 -0.40 -7.75 -1.78
CA SER A 58 -1.47 -8.73 -1.94
C SER A 58 -1.58 -9.63 -0.71
N ASP A 59 -0.44 -10.02 -0.15
CA ASP A 59 -0.41 -10.82 1.08
C ASP A 59 -1.04 -10.06 2.24
N LEU A 60 -0.72 -8.78 2.37
CA LEU A 60 -1.25 -7.96 3.45
C LEU A 60 -2.74 -7.68 3.32
N LEU A 61 -3.29 -7.75 2.11
CA LEU A 61 -4.73 -7.57 1.90
C LEU A 61 -5.54 -8.71 2.51
N ILE A 62 -4.94 -9.88 2.70
CA ILE A 62 -5.65 -11.05 3.24
C ILE A 62 -5.23 -11.40 4.67
N VAL A 63 -4.18 -10.76 5.20
CA VAL A 63 -3.72 -11.03 6.56
C VAL A 63 -4.62 -10.31 7.57
N ASP A 64 -5.09 -11.05 8.57
CA ASP A 64 -5.84 -10.50 9.69
C ASP A 64 -4.93 -9.59 10.51
N LEU A 65 -5.43 -8.42 10.93
CA LEU A 65 -4.70 -7.49 11.78
C LEU A 65 -4.15 -8.15 13.04
N ARG A 66 -4.87 -9.15 13.58
CA ARG A 66 -4.44 -9.86 14.78
C ARG A 66 -3.18 -10.69 14.55
N ASN A 67 -2.92 -11.06 13.29
CA ASN A 67 -1.79 -11.92 12.93
C ASN A 67 -0.67 -11.18 12.22
N ILE A 68 -0.82 -9.88 11.97
CA ILE A 68 0.14 -9.12 11.17
C ILE A 68 1.54 -9.11 11.80
N ARG A 69 1.63 -9.16 13.12
CA ARG A 69 2.92 -9.14 13.82
C ARG A 69 3.76 -10.38 13.54
N TYR A 70 3.12 -11.46 13.09
CA TYR A 70 3.82 -12.72 12.77
C TYR A 70 4.31 -12.74 11.32
N TYR A 71 3.90 -11.75 10.54
CA TYR A 71 4.29 -11.69 9.14
C TYR A 71 5.73 -11.16 9.05
N ASN A 72 6.60 -11.93 8.42
CA ASN A 72 8.03 -11.61 8.37
C ASN A 72 8.33 -10.66 7.21
N ILE A 73 8.45 -9.37 7.53
CA ILE A 73 8.74 -8.32 6.55
C ILE A 73 10.03 -7.64 6.97
N SER A 74 11.00 -7.52 6.07
CA SER A 74 12.23 -6.81 6.36
C SER A 74 11.97 -5.32 6.52
N LYS A 75 12.90 -4.61 7.18
CA LYS A 75 12.79 -3.16 7.35
C LYS A 75 12.76 -2.47 5.99
N ALA A 76 13.60 -2.91 5.04
CA ALA A 76 13.64 -2.31 3.71
C ALA A 76 12.31 -2.48 2.96
N GLU A 77 11.74 -3.68 2.99
CA GLU A 77 10.45 -3.96 2.37
C GLU A 77 9.33 -3.12 3.00
N ARG A 78 9.35 -3.04 4.33
CA ARG A 78 8.35 -2.29 5.08
C ARG A 78 8.41 -0.80 4.76
N ASP A 79 9.60 -0.22 4.77
CA ASP A 79 9.79 1.20 4.49
C ASP A 79 9.41 1.53 3.05
N ASP A 80 9.78 0.67 2.11
CA ASP A 80 9.43 0.84 0.71
C ASP A 80 7.91 0.83 0.50
N LEU A 81 7.25 -0.18 1.06
CA LEU A 81 5.79 -0.27 0.92
C LEU A 81 5.09 0.88 1.64
N LEU A 82 5.58 1.28 2.81
CA LEU A 82 5.00 2.42 3.52
C LEU A 82 5.07 3.70 2.68
N ASN A 83 6.24 3.97 2.08
CA ASN A 83 6.39 5.15 1.21
C ASN A 83 5.44 5.08 0.01
N ASN A 84 5.27 3.91 -0.59
CA ASN A 84 4.38 3.74 -1.71
C ASN A 84 2.91 3.85 -1.32
N LEU A 85 2.53 3.40 -0.14
CA LEU A 85 1.18 3.58 0.37
C LEU A 85 0.88 5.06 0.61
N LEU A 86 1.86 5.85 1.03
CA LEU A 86 1.67 7.30 1.17
C LEU A 86 1.48 7.96 -0.19
N VAL A 87 2.17 7.50 -1.23
CA VAL A 87 1.91 7.95 -2.60
C VAL A 87 0.49 7.58 -3.01
N PHE A 88 0.06 6.35 -2.71
CA PHE A 88 -1.29 5.88 -3.00
C PHE A 88 -2.33 6.79 -2.36
N TYR A 89 -2.14 7.14 -1.08
CA TYR A 89 -3.03 8.07 -0.39
C TYR A 89 -3.06 9.42 -1.08
N ARG A 90 -1.89 9.96 -1.43
CA ARG A 90 -1.81 11.25 -2.10
C ARG A 90 -2.56 11.27 -3.42
N LEU A 91 -2.52 10.16 -4.16
CA LEU A 91 -3.20 10.05 -5.45
C LEU A 91 -4.72 9.93 -5.32
N HIS A 92 -5.20 9.37 -4.22
CA HIS A 92 -6.62 9.01 -4.09
C HIS A 92 -7.41 9.86 -3.11
N VAL A 93 -6.77 10.51 -2.17
CA VAL A 93 -7.49 11.37 -1.23
C VAL A 93 -7.85 12.68 -1.92
N ALA A 94 -9.14 12.92 -2.10
CA ALA A 94 -9.62 14.14 -2.74
C ALA A 94 -9.26 15.37 -1.90
N GLY A 95 -8.86 16.46 -2.57
CA GLY A 95 -8.56 17.71 -1.91
C GLY A 95 -7.29 17.70 -1.08
N VAL A 96 -6.32 16.92 -1.51
CA VAL A 96 -5.07 16.76 -0.77
C VAL A 96 -4.15 17.96 -0.91
N HIS A 97 -4.53 19.06 -0.37
CA HIS A 97 -3.60 19.95 0.25
C HIS A 97 -3.21 19.37 1.61
N GLU A 98 -3.55 18.11 1.82
CA GLU A 98 -3.32 17.32 3.03
C GLU A 98 -1.99 16.57 3.01
N ILE A 99 -1.06 16.94 2.16
CA ILE A 99 0.28 16.35 2.14
C ILE A 99 0.94 16.47 3.52
N LYS A 100 0.65 17.56 4.23
CA LYS A 100 1.14 17.75 5.60
C LYS A 100 0.56 16.69 6.54
N SER A 101 -0.72 16.37 6.39
CA SER A 101 -1.38 15.37 7.21
C SER A 101 -0.80 13.99 6.96
N LEU A 102 -0.51 13.66 5.69
CA LEU A 102 0.14 12.39 5.36
C LEU A 102 1.55 12.31 5.94
N ALA A 103 2.30 13.42 5.91
CA ALA A 103 3.63 13.47 6.50
C ALA A 103 3.58 13.25 8.02
N VAL A 104 2.61 13.88 8.69
CA VAL A 104 2.41 13.70 10.12
C VAL A 104 2.04 12.25 10.43
N LEU A 105 1.15 11.66 9.62
CA LEU A 105 0.76 10.26 9.78
C LEU A 105 1.97 9.33 9.64
N ARG A 106 2.81 9.57 8.65
CA ARG A 106 4.03 8.80 8.46
C ARG A 106 4.96 8.92 9.67
N ASP A 107 5.17 10.14 10.17
CA ASP A 107 6.03 10.37 11.32
C ASP A 107 5.49 9.69 12.57
N THR A 108 4.18 9.66 12.73
CA THR A 108 3.53 9.00 13.86
C THR A 108 3.79 7.49 13.83
N PHE A 109 3.83 6.89 12.64
CA PHE A 109 3.94 5.45 12.47
C PHE A 109 5.37 4.97 12.17
N SER A 110 6.30 5.87 11.97
CA SER A 110 7.69 5.48 11.73
C SER A 110 8.53 5.37 13.04
#